data_2a769e9a86a6dfaa67cf806a10df4f49
#
_entry.id   2a769e9a86a6dfaa67cf806a10df4f49
#
_cell.length_a   1.000
_cell.length_b   1.000
_cell.length_c   1.000
_cell.angle_alpha   90.00
_cell.angle_beta   90.00
_cell.angle_gamma   90.00
#
_symmetry.space_group_name_H-M   'P 1'
#
loop_
_entity.id
_entity.type
_entity.pdbx_description
1 polymer ?
#
loop_
_entity_poly.entity_id
_entity_poly.type
_entity_poly.pdbx_seq_one_letter_code
_entity_poly.pdbx_strand_id
1 'polypeptide(L)'
;IRCRDGKKFEQKYLRKGFAEKISVIRILDSRREKFKIGKAYEHKIDVINVITAPEIEMLIIFAENQYKEFKKSGKRPSDFCKENLRMSDVKSYDYVFNYFSNSGILVEAIKEYHRTAKIPKGEYTLLDLLK
;
A
#
# COMPACT_ATOMS: atom_id res chain seq x y z
N ILE A 1 -4.00 2.49 12.63
CA ILE A 1 -3.50 1.69 13.76
C ILE A 1 -2.21 0.96 13.32
N ARG A 2 -1.13 1.13 14.05
CA ARG A 2 0.13 0.39 13.79
C ARG A 2 0.15 -0.90 14.60
N CYS A 3 -0.37 -2.00 14.04
CA CYS A 3 -0.32 -3.32 14.64
C CYS A 3 -0.14 -4.38 13.55
N ARG A 4 1.06 -4.96 13.47
CA ARG A 4 1.39 -5.98 12.44
C ARG A 4 1.10 -7.41 12.89
N ASP A 5 0.99 -7.65 14.18
CA ASP A 5 0.80 -8.96 14.78
C ASP A 5 -0.66 -9.21 15.15
N GLY A 6 -1.24 -10.32 14.65
CA GLY A 6 -2.64 -10.67 14.88
C GLY A 6 -2.97 -10.93 16.35
N LYS A 7 -2.10 -11.59 17.12
CA LYS A 7 -2.30 -11.85 18.56
C LYS A 7 -2.30 -10.56 19.36
N LYS A 8 -1.38 -9.63 19.06
CA LYS A 8 -1.35 -8.32 19.71
C LYS A 8 -2.59 -7.50 19.36
N PHE A 9 -3.06 -7.59 18.11
CA PHE A 9 -4.31 -6.96 17.67
C PHE A 9 -5.49 -7.48 18.46
N GLU A 10 -5.64 -8.80 18.59
CA GLU A 10 -6.70 -9.42 19.39
C GLU A 10 -6.68 -8.95 20.83
N GLN A 11 -5.51 -8.99 21.47
CA GLN A 11 -5.35 -8.56 22.87
C GLN A 11 -5.73 -7.11 23.10
N LYS A 12 -5.42 -6.23 22.15
CA LYS A 12 -5.61 -4.80 22.30
C LYS A 12 -7.02 -4.34 21.95
N TYR A 13 -7.64 -4.97 20.93
CA TYR A 13 -8.88 -4.45 20.34
C TYR A 13 -10.08 -5.39 20.46
N LEU A 14 -9.87 -6.70 20.60
CA LEU A 14 -10.96 -7.67 20.55
C LEU A 14 -11.39 -8.23 21.92
N ARG A 15 -10.59 -8.02 22.96
CA ARG A 15 -10.88 -8.54 24.31
C ARG A 15 -12.17 -8.00 24.93
N LYS A 16 -12.60 -6.82 24.55
CA LYS A 16 -13.80 -6.17 25.13
C LYS A 16 -15.13 -6.73 24.61
N GLY A 17 -15.07 -7.68 23.67
CA GLY A 17 -16.26 -8.17 23.00
C GLY A 17 -16.87 -7.15 22.05
N PHE A 18 -17.52 -7.62 21.02
CA PHE A 18 -18.26 -6.80 20.05
C PHE A 18 -19.40 -7.63 19.45
N ALA A 19 -20.53 -7.01 19.20
CA ALA A 19 -21.72 -7.68 18.68
C ALA A 19 -21.75 -7.72 17.15
N GLU A 20 -21.12 -6.77 16.49
CA GLU A 20 -21.15 -6.60 15.04
C GLU A 20 -19.89 -7.19 14.38
N LYS A 21 -20.02 -7.52 13.08
CA LYS A 21 -18.90 -7.97 12.28
C LYS A 21 -17.92 -6.82 12.03
N ILE A 22 -16.64 -7.06 12.25
CA ILE A 22 -15.59 -6.06 12.07
C ILE A 22 -14.81 -6.38 10.80
N SER A 23 -14.59 -5.37 9.96
CA SER A 23 -13.69 -5.44 8.82
C SER A 23 -12.36 -4.78 9.16
N VAL A 24 -11.27 -5.52 9.00
CA VAL A 24 -9.91 -5.03 9.18
C VAL A 24 -9.26 -4.87 7.82
N ILE A 25 -9.06 -3.62 7.40
CA ILE A 25 -8.32 -3.31 6.18
C ILE A 25 -6.85 -3.12 6.54
N ARG A 26 -5.98 -3.95 5.99
CA ARG A 26 -4.53 -3.87 6.17
C ARG A 26 -3.90 -3.31 4.91
N ILE A 27 -3.13 -2.25 5.04
CA ILE A 27 -2.33 -1.69 3.95
C ILE A 27 -0.89 -2.22 4.11
N LEU A 28 -0.43 -2.96 3.13
CA LEU A 28 0.83 -3.70 3.16
C LEU A 28 1.75 -3.29 2.01
N ASP A 29 3.04 -3.20 2.30
CA ASP A 29 4.10 -3.01 1.30
C ASP A 29 4.65 -4.36 0.77
N SER A 30 4.23 -5.47 1.36
CA SER A 30 4.69 -6.80 1.00
C SER A 30 3.56 -7.84 1.00
N ARG A 31 3.55 -8.69 -0.03
CA ARG A 31 2.65 -9.87 -0.10
C ARG A 31 3.01 -10.96 0.90
N ARG A 32 4.17 -10.87 1.55
CA ARG A 32 4.70 -11.93 2.44
C ARG A 32 4.24 -11.79 3.89
N GLU A 33 3.66 -10.66 4.28
CA GLU A 33 3.19 -10.46 5.65
C GLU A 33 1.97 -11.34 5.94
N LYS A 34 2.08 -12.16 7.00
CA LYS A 34 0.99 -13.00 7.49
C LYS A 34 0.33 -12.35 8.70
N PHE A 35 -0.99 -12.36 8.71
CA PHE A 35 -1.79 -11.89 9.83
C PHE A 35 -2.83 -12.95 10.13
N LYS A 36 -2.64 -13.65 11.24
CA LYS A 36 -3.56 -14.71 11.67
C LYS A 36 -4.39 -14.23 12.84
N ILE A 37 -5.69 -14.32 12.70
CA ILE A 37 -6.66 -14.13 13.77
C ILE A 37 -6.97 -15.49 14.37
N GLY A 38 -7.15 -15.56 15.70
CA GLY A 38 -7.52 -16.78 16.40
C GLY A 38 -8.91 -17.29 15.97
N LYS A 39 -9.10 -18.61 16.00
CA LYS A 39 -10.34 -19.25 15.55
C LYS A 39 -11.61 -18.69 16.22
N ALA A 40 -11.49 -18.23 17.46
CA ALA A 40 -12.60 -17.61 18.18
C ALA A 40 -13.16 -16.35 17.53
N TYR A 41 -12.37 -15.67 16.69
CA TYR A 41 -12.73 -14.41 16.05
C TYR A 41 -12.89 -14.51 14.53
N GLU A 42 -12.48 -15.62 13.89
CA GLU A 42 -12.48 -15.78 12.43
C GLU A 42 -13.83 -15.48 11.78
N HIS A 43 -14.93 -15.87 12.43
CA HIS A 43 -16.28 -15.67 11.91
C HIS A 43 -16.83 -14.24 12.11
N LYS A 44 -16.17 -13.43 12.95
CA LYS A 44 -16.58 -12.06 13.27
C LYS A 44 -15.69 -10.99 12.61
N ILE A 45 -14.56 -11.41 12.04
CA ILE A 45 -13.58 -10.49 11.49
C ILE A 45 -13.26 -10.85 10.05
N ASP A 46 -13.51 -9.91 9.15
CA ASP A 46 -13.02 -9.97 7.78
C ASP A 46 -11.68 -9.23 7.68
N VAL A 47 -10.67 -9.88 7.17
CA VAL A 47 -9.35 -9.26 6.94
C VAL A 47 -9.16 -9.05 5.45
N ILE A 48 -9.07 -7.79 5.05
CA ILE A 48 -8.82 -7.37 3.67
C ILE A 48 -7.40 -6.82 3.58
N ASN A 49 -6.56 -7.47 2.77
CA ASN A 49 -5.20 -7.01 2.54
C ASN A 49 -5.14 -6.18 1.25
N VAL A 50 -4.76 -4.93 1.39
CA VAL A 50 -4.50 -4.01 0.28
C VAL A 50 -3.00 -3.90 0.09
N ILE A 51 -2.52 -4.22 -1.08
CA ILE A 51 -1.09 -4.22 -1.39
C ILE A 51 -0.72 -2.91 -2.06
N THR A 52 0.29 -2.23 -1.53
CA THR A 52 0.87 -1.01 -2.12
C THR A 52 2.09 -1.31 -2.99
N ALA A 53 2.36 -2.60 -3.22
CA ALA A 53 3.47 -3.00 -4.04
C ALA A 53 3.31 -2.52 -5.52
N PRO A 54 4.40 -2.18 -6.18
CA PRO A 54 5.73 -2.40 -5.63
C PRO A 54 6.16 -1.41 -4.58
N GLU A 55 6.22 -0.21 -4.61
CA GLU A 55 6.66 0.75 -3.60
C GLU A 55 6.00 2.11 -3.88
N ILE A 56 5.93 2.98 -2.90
CA ILE A 56 5.33 4.31 -3.06
C ILE A 56 6.07 5.12 -4.14
N GLU A 57 7.36 4.86 -4.34
CA GLU A 57 8.18 5.49 -5.37
C GLU A 57 7.67 5.21 -6.79
N MET A 58 6.98 4.08 -7.01
CA MET A 58 6.34 3.84 -8.30
C MET A 58 5.25 4.85 -8.61
N LEU A 59 4.49 5.29 -7.61
CA LEU A 59 3.47 6.30 -7.79
C LEU A 59 4.10 7.65 -8.20
N ILE A 60 5.28 7.97 -7.66
CA ILE A 60 6.04 9.16 -8.07
C ILE A 60 6.50 9.01 -9.52
N ILE A 61 7.03 7.85 -9.91
CA ILE A 61 7.46 7.60 -11.29
C ILE A 61 6.30 7.75 -12.28
N PHE A 62 5.10 7.31 -11.92
CA PHE A 62 3.89 7.52 -12.73
C PHE A 62 3.48 8.98 -12.76
N ALA A 63 3.49 9.68 -11.62
CA ALA A 63 3.16 11.09 -11.53
C ALA A 63 4.09 11.96 -12.38
N GLU A 64 5.38 11.58 -12.46
CA GLU A 64 6.39 12.25 -13.31
C GLU A 64 6.35 11.81 -14.78
N ASN A 65 5.43 10.94 -15.17
CA ASN A 65 5.34 10.34 -16.52
C ASN A 65 6.63 9.64 -16.98
N GLN A 66 7.40 9.10 -16.05
CA GLN A 66 8.70 8.47 -16.31
C GLN A 66 8.68 6.95 -16.35
N TYR A 67 7.52 6.33 -16.39
CA TYR A 67 7.40 4.87 -16.33
C TYR A 67 8.12 4.17 -17.49
N LYS A 68 8.07 4.71 -18.72
CA LYS A 68 8.75 4.13 -19.87
C LYS A 68 10.27 4.14 -19.69
N GLU A 69 10.81 5.26 -19.23
CA GLU A 69 12.26 5.39 -18.97
C GLU A 69 12.69 4.53 -17.77
N PHE A 70 11.87 4.47 -16.73
CA PHE A 70 12.08 3.55 -15.61
C PHE A 70 12.20 2.10 -16.09
N LYS A 71 11.28 1.63 -16.94
CA LYS A 71 11.32 0.27 -17.50
C LYS A 71 12.60 -0.02 -18.28
N LYS A 72 13.09 0.94 -19.07
CA LYS A 72 14.33 0.80 -19.81
C LYS A 72 15.56 0.77 -18.92
N SER A 73 15.52 1.45 -17.77
CA SER A 73 16.67 1.60 -16.88
C SER A 73 17.07 0.32 -16.16
N GLY A 74 16.15 -0.62 -15.95
CA GLY A 74 16.37 -1.83 -15.15
C GLY A 74 16.63 -1.57 -13.65
N LYS A 75 16.49 -0.32 -13.20
CA LYS A 75 16.73 0.09 -11.80
C LYS A 75 15.57 -0.27 -10.89
N ARG A 76 15.82 -0.28 -9.57
CA ARG A 76 14.75 -0.30 -8.58
C ARG A 76 14.03 1.05 -8.55
N PRO A 77 12.74 1.12 -8.15
CA PRO A 77 12.01 2.38 -8.11
C PRO A 77 12.72 3.48 -7.30
N SER A 78 13.19 3.14 -6.10
CA SER A 78 13.91 4.10 -5.25
C SER A 78 15.21 4.61 -5.85
N ASP A 79 15.97 3.74 -6.53
CA ASP A 79 17.24 4.12 -7.16
C ASP A 79 16.98 5.01 -8.39
N PHE A 80 15.97 4.68 -9.17
CA PHE A 80 15.54 5.52 -10.29
C PHE A 80 15.11 6.92 -9.84
N CYS A 81 14.30 7.02 -8.78
CA CYS A 81 13.88 8.31 -8.24
C CYS A 81 15.09 9.14 -7.78
N LYS A 82 16.04 8.53 -7.09
CA LYS A 82 17.24 9.25 -6.60
C LYS A 82 18.16 9.71 -7.73
N GLU A 83 18.45 8.83 -8.68
CA GLU A 83 19.47 9.09 -9.70
C GLU A 83 18.90 9.82 -10.92
N ASN A 84 17.74 9.41 -11.42
CA ASN A 84 17.14 9.96 -12.64
C ASN A 84 16.24 11.14 -12.36
N LEU A 85 15.46 11.13 -11.28
CA LEU A 85 14.57 12.21 -10.88
C LEU A 85 15.20 13.17 -9.86
N ARG A 86 16.42 12.89 -9.39
CA ARG A 86 17.17 13.69 -8.40
C ARG A 86 16.43 13.91 -7.09
N MET A 87 15.69 12.90 -6.65
CA MET A 87 14.87 12.90 -5.43
C MET A 87 15.56 12.11 -4.32
N SER A 88 16.53 12.72 -3.62
CA SER A 88 17.35 12.05 -2.60
C SER A 88 16.52 11.49 -1.43
N ASP A 89 15.49 12.23 -1.01
CA ASP A 89 14.70 11.95 0.18
C ASP A 89 13.39 11.21 -0.09
N VAL A 90 13.28 10.59 -1.26
CA VAL A 90 12.06 9.91 -1.75
C VAL A 90 11.49 8.87 -0.79
N LYS A 91 12.28 8.35 0.14
CA LYS A 91 11.83 7.40 1.18
C LYS A 91 11.36 8.06 2.48
N SER A 92 11.58 9.36 2.65
CA SER A 92 11.13 10.04 3.85
C SER A 92 9.62 10.28 3.80
N TYR A 93 8.98 10.15 4.97
CA TYR A 93 7.54 10.42 5.09
C TYR A 93 7.21 11.86 4.67
N ASP A 94 7.97 12.82 5.17
CA ASP A 94 7.72 14.25 4.91
C ASP A 94 7.84 14.59 3.43
N TYR A 95 8.84 14.01 2.75
CA TYR A 95 8.99 14.19 1.31
C TYR A 95 7.77 13.69 0.54
N VAL A 96 7.37 12.44 0.79
CA VAL A 96 6.22 11.82 0.11
C VAL A 96 4.92 12.55 0.41
N PHE A 97 4.71 12.94 1.67
CA PHE A 97 3.54 13.70 2.08
C PHE A 97 3.45 15.05 1.38
N ASN A 98 4.56 15.78 1.30
CA ASN A 98 4.63 17.06 0.60
C ASN A 98 4.49 16.89 -0.92
N TYR A 99 5.12 15.88 -1.50
CA TYR A 99 5.01 15.59 -2.94
C TYR A 99 3.56 15.36 -3.36
N PHE A 100 2.82 14.57 -2.59
CA PHE A 100 1.41 14.29 -2.84
C PHE A 100 0.45 15.19 -2.04
N SER A 101 0.86 16.42 -1.72
CA SER A 101 -0.02 17.41 -1.07
C SER A 101 -1.27 17.72 -1.90
N ASN A 102 -1.16 17.65 -3.23
CA ASN A 102 -2.31 17.61 -4.12
C ASN A 102 -2.78 16.16 -4.29
N SER A 103 -3.88 15.81 -3.63
CA SER A 103 -4.48 14.47 -3.68
C SER A 103 -4.85 14.01 -5.09
N GLY A 104 -5.16 14.92 -6.01
CA GLY A 104 -5.45 14.61 -7.40
C GLY A 104 -4.27 13.94 -8.11
N ILE A 105 -3.05 14.39 -7.85
CA ILE A 105 -1.83 13.78 -8.41
C ILE A 105 -1.67 12.34 -7.91
N LEU A 106 -1.91 12.11 -6.62
CA LEU A 106 -1.85 10.77 -6.03
C LEU A 106 -2.91 9.84 -6.66
N VAL A 107 -4.14 10.32 -6.77
CA VAL A 107 -5.25 9.54 -7.34
C VAL A 107 -4.96 9.13 -8.78
N GLU A 108 -4.48 10.06 -9.61
CA GLU A 108 -4.13 9.75 -11.01
C GLU A 108 -2.94 8.78 -11.09
N ALA A 109 -1.93 8.93 -10.26
CA ALA A 109 -0.81 7.98 -10.19
C ALA A 109 -1.26 6.57 -9.81
N ILE A 110 -2.19 6.44 -8.86
CA ILE A 110 -2.78 5.15 -8.45
C ILE A 110 -3.55 4.51 -9.62
N LYS A 111 -4.34 5.28 -10.35
CA LYS A 111 -5.10 4.79 -11.52
C LYS A 111 -4.15 4.32 -12.63
N GLU A 112 -3.12 5.09 -12.95
CA GLU A 112 -2.13 4.73 -13.98
C GLU A 112 -1.32 3.50 -13.57
N TYR A 113 -0.91 3.39 -12.31
CA TYR A 113 -0.28 2.20 -11.79
C TYR A 113 -1.18 0.98 -11.98
N HIS A 114 -2.43 1.05 -11.56
CA HIS A 114 -3.40 -0.05 -11.67
C HIS A 114 -3.62 -0.47 -13.14
N ARG A 115 -3.72 0.49 -14.04
CA ARG A 115 -3.89 0.24 -15.48
C ARG A 115 -2.69 -0.48 -16.10
N THR A 116 -1.49 -0.21 -15.60
CA THR A 116 -0.24 -0.66 -16.20
C THR A 116 0.32 -1.92 -15.55
N ALA A 117 0.10 -2.09 -14.24
CA ALA A 117 0.61 -3.22 -13.47
C ALA A 117 -0.20 -4.51 -13.72
N LYS A 118 0.51 -5.63 -13.78
CA LYS A 118 -0.12 -6.95 -13.77
C LYS A 118 -0.47 -7.32 -12.32
N ILE A 119 -1.71 -7.09 -11.94
CA ILE A 119 -2.19 -7.38 -10.59
C ILE A 119 -2.73 -8.81 -10.55
N PRO A 120 -2.27 -9.65 -9.59
CA PRO A 120 -2.80 -10.98 -9.42
C PRO A 120 -4.30 -10.98 -9.15
N LYS A 121 -5.01 -11.97 -9.71
CA LYS A 121 -6.46 -12.11 -9.49
C LYS A 121 -6.77 -12.27 -7.99
N GLY A 122 -7.74 -11.49 -7.51
CA GLY A 122 -8.18 -11.52 -6.11
C GLY A 122 -7.32 -10.67 -5.16
N GLU A 123 -6.33 -9.95 -5.67
CA GLU A 123 -5.53 -9.01 -4.87
C GLU A 123 -6.18 -7.62 -4.89
N TYR A 124 -6.30 -7.00 -3.71
CA TYR A 124 -6.76 -5.62 -3.56
C TYR A 124 -5.58 -4.65 -3.64
N THR A 125 -5.79 -3.52 -4.28
CA THR A 125 -4.80 -2.46 -4.47
C THR A 125 -5.29 -1.14 -3.88
N LEU A 126 -4.44 -0.11 -3.91
CA LEU A 126 -4.85 1.23 -3.48
C LEU A 126 -6.05 1.78 -4.26
N LEU A 127 -6.24 1.37 -5.53
CA LEU A 127 -7.40 1.79 -6.32
C LEU A 127 -8.72 1.31 -5.70
N ASP A 128 -8.72 0.15 -5.06
CA ASP A 128 -9.93 -0.41 -4.43
C ASP A 128 -10.35 0.40 -3.18
N LEU A 129 -9.43 1.16 -2.58
CA LEU A 129 -9.73 2.09 -1.49
C LEU A 129 -10.35 3.41 -1.97
N LEU A 130 -10.23 3.74 -3.26
CA LEU A 130 -10.77 4.98 -3.84
C LEU A 130 -12.23 4.86 -4.30
N LYS A 131 -12.77 3.67 -4.22
CA LYS A 131 -14.19 3.37 -4.53
C LYS A 131 -15.07 3.59 -3.28
#